data_1d8b7e703ac3f6f827aeb42b238ffa92
#
_entry.id   1d8b7e703ac3f6f827aeb42b238ffa92
#
_cell.length_a   1.000
_cell.length_b   1.000
_cell.length_c   1.000
_cell.angle_alpha   90.00
_cell.angle_beta   90.00
_cell.angle_gamma   90.00
#
_symmetry.space_group_name_H-M   'P 1'
#
loop_
_entity.id
_entity.type
_entity.pdbx_description
1 polymer ?
#
loop_
_entity_poly.entity_id
_entity_poly.type
_entity_poly.pdbx_seq_one_letter_code
_entity_poly.pdbx_strand_id
1 'polypeptide(L)'
;NDEDDRRIYEFLKDHPLIKGKFTINDMRATEEKNAELSLLKAEAITTASAIENRDLKDFAMLMGISTDLDDKLIKAKIIQFSNDNPNKFLETAGDADKMHRVFLKKALAKKALTKVNGVWKHNSMSIGLTDDAAIVWLKDNGDMYAILKNQVRGNAPVQREEPVVAAVANDNIMSASTISSLENDAKEKGWFTKNKK
;
A
#
# COMPACT_ATOMS: atom_id res chain seq x y z
N ASN A 1 18.72 41.31 -30.82
CA ASN A 1 17.41 41.94 -30.63
C ASN A 1 16.43 40.82 -30.26
N ASP A 2 15.77 40.90 -29.14
CA ASP A 2 14.96 39.81 -28.56
C ASP A 2 13.90 39.24 -29.54
N GLU A 3 13.43 40.07 -30.46
CA GLU A 3 12.44 39.68 -31.47
C GLU A 3 13.04 38.93 -32.65
N ASP A 4 14.26 39.25 -33.04
CA ASP A 4 14.97 38.54 -34.12
C ASP A 4 15.45 37.16 -33.62
N ASP A 5 15.92 37.07 -32.39
CA ASP A 5 16.34 35.82 -31.76
C ASP A 5 15.14 34.87 -31.63
N ARG A 6 13.94 35.39 -31.33
CA ARG A 6 12.70 34.61 -31.24
C ARG A 6 12.27 34.08 -32.61
N ARG A 7 12.38 34.90 -33.68
CA ARG A 7 12.07 34.48 -35.06
C ARG A 7 13.03 33.39 -35.54
N ILE A 8 14.32 33.55 -35.22
CA ILE A 8 15.35 32.56 -35.55
C ILE A 8 15.05 31.24 -34.79
N TYR A 9 14.69 31.33 -33.53
CA TYR A 9 14.32 30.17 -32.70
C TYR A 9 13.12 29.41 -33.30
N GLU A 10 12.04 30.09 -33.63
CA GLU A 10 10.85 29.48 -34.23
C GLU A 10 11.16 28.85 -35.58
N PHE A 11 11.97 29.52 -36.43
CA PHE A 11 12.42 28.97 -37.71
C PHE A 11 13.26 27.70 -37.54
N LEU A 12 14.21 27.69 -36.60
CA LEU A 12 15.10 26.56 -36.37
C LEU A 12 14.35 25.37 -35.77
N LYS A 13 13.36 25.61 -34.91
CA LYS A 13 12.56 24.58 -34.25
C LYS A 13 11.81 23.69 -35.24
N ASP A 14 11.25 24.27 -36.29
CA ASP A 14 10.41 23.56 -37.25
C ASP A 14 11.13 23.22 -38.57
N HIS A 15 12.39 23.61 -38.71
CA HIS A 15 13.15 23.40 -39.95
C HIS A 15 13.45 21.92 -40.19
N PRO A 16 13.07 21.32 -41.37
CA PRO A 16 13.16 19.87 -41.61
C PRO A 16 14.56 19.26 -41.47
N LEU A 17 15.62 20.03 -41.78
CA LEU A 17 17.02 19.56 -41.70
C LEU A 17 17.55 19.54 -40.25
N ILE A 18 16.89 20.24 -39.32
CA ILE A 18 17.34 20.46 -37.96
C ILE A 18 16.48 19.61 -36.99
N LYS A 19 15.22 19.40 -37.33
CA LYS A 19 14.27 18.64 -36.54
C LYS A 19 14.79 17.24 -36.20
N GLY A 20 15.00 16.96 -34.91
CA GLY A 20 15.51 15.69 -34.39
C GLY A 20 17.03 15.52 -34.43
N LYS A 21 17.81 16.45 -34.99
CA LYS A 21 19.29 16.43 -34.98
C LYS A 21 19.91 17.33 -33.91
N PHE A 22 19.19 18.37 -33.52
CA PHE A 22 19.64 19.33 -32.52
C PHE A 22 18.55 19.58 -31.49
N THR A 23 18.95 19.68 -30.25
CA THR A 23 18.07 20.13 -29.15
C THR A 23 18.34 21.61 -28.94
N ILE A 24 17.31 22.43 -29.14
CA ILE A 24 17.40 23.86 -28.84
C ILE A 24 17.29 23.99 -27.32
N ASN A 25 18.37 24.44 -26.70
CA ASN A 25 18.40 24.67 -25.27
C ASN A 25 18.07 26.14 -24.99
N ASP A 26 16.88 26.38 -24.47
CA ASP A 26 16.50 27.68 -23.94
C ASP A 26 17.16 27.85 -22.57
N MET A 27 18.27 28.56 -22.53
CA MET A 27 19.05 28.85 -21.33
C MET A 27 18.18 29.48 -20.23
N ARG A 28 17.32 30.43 -20.62
CA ARG A 28 16.47 31.16 -19.67
C ARG A 28 15.42 30.26 -19.06
N ALA A 29 14.72 29.46 -19.87
CA ALA A 29 13.75 28.46 -19.36
C ALA A 29 14.44 27.38 -18.49
N THR A 30 15.70 27.06 -18.77
CA THR A 30 16.49 26.13 -17.96
C THR A 30 16.87 26.75 -16.61
N GLU A 31 17.28 28.02 -16.60
CA GLU A 31 17.59 28.75 -15.38
C GLU A 31 16.35 28.94 -14.50
N GLU A 32 15.19 29.28 -15.07
CA GLU A 32 13.93 29.40 -14.35
C GLU A 32 13.55 28.06 -13.68
N LYS A 33 13.61 26.95 -14.41
CA LYS A 33 13.36 25.61 -13.83
C LYS A 33 14.32 25.23 -12.73
N ASN A 34 15.60 25.57 -12.87
CA ASN A 34 16.61 25.31 -11.84
C ASN A 34 16.35 26.15 -10.58
N ALA A 35 15.91 27.40 -10.76
CA ALA A 35 15.56 28.27 -9.64
C ALA A 35 14.31 27.73 -8.91
N GLU A 36 13.26 27.34 -9.65
CA GLU A 36 12.07 26.71 -9.07
C GLU A 36 12.41 25.43 -8.30
N LEU A 37 13.24 24.56 -8.89
CA LEU A 37 13.69 23.34 -8.21
C LEU A 37 14.47 23.63 -6.94
N SER A 38 15.30 24.68 -6.96
CA SER A 38 16.09 25.09 -5.79
C SER A 38 15.20 25.61 -4.65
N LEU A 39 14.17 26.40 -4.98
CA LEU A 39 13.17 26.86 -4.01
C LEU A 39 12.38 25.70 -3.43
N LEU A 40 11.94 24.78 -4.25
CA LEU A 40 11.20 23.59 -3.83
C LEU A 40 12.05 22.71 -2.89
N LYS A 41 13.33 22.52 -3.18
CA LYS A 41 14.26 21.79 -2.30
C LYS A 41 14.43 22.50 -0.95
N ALA A 42 14.57 23.82 -0.96
CA ALA A 42 14.72 24.61 0.26
C ALA A 42 13.46 24.49 1.14
N GLU A 43 12.27 24.55 0.56
CA GLU A 43 11.00 24.35 1.26
C GLU A 43 10.92 22.93 1.87
N ALA A 44 11.23 21.90 1.07
CA ALA A 44 11.21 20.52 1.52
C ALA A 44 12.20 20.27 2.68
N ILE A 45 13.43 20.78 2.60
CA ILE A 45 14.43 20.65 3.66
C ILE A 45 13.99 21.39 4.93
N THR A 46 13.42 22.59 4.79
CA THR A 46 12.90 23.37 5.92
C THR A 46 11.79 22.61 6.62
N THR A 47 10.82 22.09 5.86
CA THR A 47 9.72 21.26 6.38
C THR A 47 10.25 19.99 7.06
N ALA A 48 11.21 19.30 6.46
CA ALA A 48 11.83 18.09 7.03
C ALA A 48 12.56 18.41 8.36
N SER A 49 13.25 19.54 8.42
CA SER A 49 13.97 19.97 9.63
C SER A 49 13.04 20.33 10.78
N ALA A 50 11.84 20.79 10.49
CA ALA A 50 10.82 21.16 11.47
C ALA A 50 10.08 19.96 12.06
N ILE A 51 10.25 18.75 11.53
CA ILE A 51 9.60 17.53 12.05
C ILE A 51 10.07 17.28 13.49
N GLU A 52 9.10 17.16 14.40
CA GLU A 52 9.37 16.87 15.81
C GLU A 52 9.84 15.42 16.01
N ASN A 53 10.66 15.18 17.04
CA ASN A 53 11.22 13.85 17.32
C ASN A 53 10.14 12.76 17.50
N ARG A 54 8.99 13.11 18.07
CA ARG A 54 7.86 12.17 18.24
C ARG A 54 7.30 11.65 16.92
N ASP A 55 7.38 12.44 15.85
CA ASP A 55 6.79 12.14 14.55
C ASP A 55 7.83 11.56 13.56
N LEU A 56 9.12 11.58 13.90
CA LEU A 56 10.21 11.14 13.02
C LEU A 56 10.00 9.70 12.52
N LYS A 57 9.65 8.77 13.42
CA LYS A 57 9.45 7.35 13.06
C LYS A 57 8.26 7.17 12.14
N ASP A 58 7.22 7.97 12.31
CA ASP A 58 6.03 7.94 11.49
C ASP A 58 6.32 8.45 10.07
N PHE A 59 7.06 9.54 9.96
CA PHE A 59 7.54 10.04 8.67
C PHE A 59 8.52 9.05 8.00
N ALA A 60 9.46 8.49 8.75
CA ALA A 60 10.38 7.47 8.23
C ALA A 60 9.62 6.29 7.63
N MET A 61 8.59 5.81 8.34
CA MET A 61 7.73 4.72 7.88
C MET A 61 6.99 5.07 6.59
N LEU A 62 6.48 6.30 6.43
CA LEU A 62 5.81 6.76 5.22
C LEU A 62 6.76 6.78 4.02
N MET A 63 8.01 7.17 4.23
CA MET A 63 9.05 7.27 3.20
C MET A 63 9.78 5.95 2.93
N GLY A 64 9.47 4.87 3.68
CA GLY A 64 10.16 3.59 3.56
C GLY A 64 11.57 3.59 4.15
N ILE A 65 11.86 4.52 5.06
CA ILE A 65 13.11 4.57 5.83
C ILE A 65 12.97 3.63 7.03
N SER A 66 14.04 2.87 7.36
CA SER A 66 14.03 1.99 8.54
C SER A 66 13.81 2.79 9.82
N THR A 67 12.91 2.32 10.66
CA THR A 67 12.56 2.91 11.96
C THR A 67 13.41 2.38 13.12
N ASP A 68 14.31 1.42 12.85
CA ASP A 68 15.19 0.80 13.86
C ASP A 68 16.48 1.58 14.09
N LEU A 69 16.64 2.68 13.36
CA LEU A 69 17.79 3.59 13.47
C LEU A 69 17.58 4.59 14.60
N ASP A 70 18.70 5.18 15.06
CA ASP A 70 18.66 6.31 15.97
C ASP A 70 17.90 7.49 15.38
N ASP A 71 17.19 8.25 16.22
CA ASP A 71 16.37 9.40 15.80
C ASP A 71 17.20 10.45 15.02
N LYS A 72 18.49 10.64 15.36
CA LYS A 72 19.40 11.53 14.60
C LYS A 72 19.64 11.02 13.18
N LEU A 73 19.83 9.71 13.01
CA LEU A 73 20.03 9.10 11.69
C LEU A 73 18.73 9.10 10.88
N ILE A 74 17.60 8.84 11.53
CA ILE A 74 16.29 8.95 10.88
C ILE A 74 16.09 10.36 10.36
N LYS A 75 16.34 11.39 11.20
CA LYS A 75 16.21 12.79 10.81
C LYS A 75 17.12 13.14 9.63
N ALA A 76 18.37 12.72 9.66
CA ALA A 76 19.31 12.94 8.57
C ALA A 76 18.84 12.30 7.26
N LYS A 77 18.31 11.06 7.31
CA LYS A 77 17.76 10.36 6.13
C LYS A 77 16.49 11.01 5.60
N ILE A 78 15.62 11.55 6.46
CA ILE A 78 14.43 12.29 6.05
C ILE A 78 14.84 13.57 5.31
N ILE A 79 15.83 14.33 5.84
CA ILE A 79 16.38 15.52 5.20
C ILE A 79 17.01 15.17 3.85
N GLN A 80 17.78 14.09 3.78
CA GLN A 80 18.34 13.62 2.51
C GLN A 80 17.24 13.27 1.51
N PHE A 81 16.22 12.52 1.93
CA PHE A 81 15.09 12.18 1.08
C PHE A 81 14.34 13.41 0.56
N SER A 82 14.16 14.43 1.42
CA SER A 82 13.50 15.70 1.04
C SER A 82 14.29 16.48 0.00
N ASN A 83 15.62 16.45 0.06
CA ASN A 83 16.49 17.06 -0.96
C ASN A 83 16.44 16.29 -2.30
N ASP A 84 16.45 14.96 -2.24
CA ASP A 84 16.50 14.11 -3.43
C ASP A 84 15.15 14.00 -4.12
N ASN A 85 14.04 14.05 -3.36
CA ASN A 85 12.67 13.90 -3.83
C ASN A 85 11.73 14.96 -3.23
N PRO A 86 11.94 16.26 -3.48
CA PRO A 86 11.23 17.33 -2.79
C PRO A 86 9.71 17.30 -3.01
N ASN A 87 9.24 17.06 -4.23
CA ASN A 87 7.81 16.96 -4.53
C ASN A 87 7.13 15.86 -3.74
N LYS A 88 7.69 14.65 -3.78
CA LYS A 88 7.14 13.50 -3.08
C LYS A 88 7.15 13.69 -1.56
N PHE A 89 8.19 14.34 -1.05
CA PHE A 89 8.27 14.66 0.37
C PHE A 89 7.18 15.63 0.78
N LEU A 90 7.02 16.76 0.06
CA LEU A 90 6.02 17.77 0.36
C LEU A 90 4.59 17.22 0.21
N GLU A 91 4.32 16.41 -0.81
CA GLU A 91 3.05 15.70 -0.97
C GLU A 91 2.75 14.82 0.25
N THR A 92 3.73 14.02 0.69
CA THR A 92 3.58 13.16 1.87
C THR A 92 3.39 13.96 3.15
N ALA A 93 4.12 15.06 3.32
CA ALA A 93 4.03 15.93 4.48
C ALA A 93 2.70 16.67 4.56
N GLY A 94 2.17 17.11 3.42
CA GLY A 94 0.89 17.81 3.28
C GLY A 94 -0.33 16.88 3.22
N ASP A 95 -0.14 15.56 3.16
CA ASP A 95 -1.26 14.61 3.09
C ASP A 95 -2.13 14.70 4.36
N ALA A 96 -3.40 15.05 4.18
CA ALA A 96 -4.38 15.11 5.26
C ALA A 96 -4.59 13.74 5.92
N ASP A 97 -4.38 12.66 5.18
CA ASP A 97 -4.57 11.29 5.61
C ASP A 97 -3.29 10.59 6.10
N LYS A 98 -2.20 11.33 6.23
CA LYS A 98 -0.91 10.76 6.66
C LYS A 98 -0.99 9.90 7.92
N MET A 99 -1.80 10.30 8.92
CA MET A 99 -1.97 9.54 10.15
C MET A 99 -2.65 8.19 9.93
N HIS A 100 -3.61 8.12 9.01
CA HIS A 100 -4.26 6.87 8.62
C HIS A 100 -3.30 5.98 7.82
N ARG A 101 -2.49 6.56 6.93
CA ARG A 101 -1.45 5.80 6.20
C ARG A 101 -0.39 5.22 7.15
N VAL A 102 0.06 6.00 8.14
CA VAL A 102 0.95 5.52 9.20
C VAL A 102 0.29 4.37 9.96
N PHE A 103 -0.99 4.55 10.32
CA PHE A 103 -1.74 3.51 11.02
C PHE A 103 -1.82 2.21 10.22
N LEU A 104 -2.15 2.27 8.93
CA LEU A 104 -2.19 1.09 8.05
C LEU A 104 -0.85 0.34 8.04
N LYS A 105 0.26 1.08 7.93
CA LYS A 105 1.61 0.47 7.96
C LYS A 105 1.93 -0.15 9.33
N LYS A 106 1.58 0.52 10.43
CA LYS A 106 1.74 -0.03 11.79
C LYS A 106 0.87 -1.27 12.01
N ALA A 107 -0.38 -1.25 11.54
CA ALA A 107 -1.31 -2.36 11.63
C ALA A 107 -0.83 -3.57 10.83
N LEU A 108 -0.24 -3.35 9.65
CA LEU A 108 0.38 -4.40 8.85
C LEU A 108 1.60 -5.00 9.56
N ALA A 109 2.49 -4.17 10.10
CA ALA A 109 3.67 -4.63 10.84
C ALA A 109 3.31 -5.44 12.09
N LYS A 110 2.22 -5.08 12.76
CA LYS A 110 1.69 -5.79 13.96
C LYS A 110 0.75 -6.95 13.61
N LYS A 111 0.52 -7.21 12.32
CA LYS A 111 -0.42 -8.25 11.82
C LYS A 111 -1.87 -8.06 12.29
N ALA A 112 -2.25 -6.85 12.72
CA ALA A 112 -3.62 -6.49 13.00
C ALA A 112 -4.44 -6.35 11.70
N LEU A 113 -3.78 -5.95 10.60
CA LEU A 113 -4.29 -6.01 9.24
C LEU A 113 -3.36 -6.85 8.39
N THR A 114 -3.87 -7.39 7.30
CA THR A 114 -3.10 -8.12 6.29
C THR A 114 -3.36 -7.52 4.91
N LYS A 115 -2.38 -7.63 4.01
CA LYS A 115 -2.52 -7.20 2.61
C LYS A 115 -2.24 -8.40 1.72
N VAL A 116 -3.26 -8.94 1.06
CA VAL A 116 -3.17 -10.12 0.20
C VAL A 116 -3.60 -9.74 -1.20
N ASN A 117 -2.72 -9.91 -2.18
CA ASN A 117 -2.96 -9.52 -3.58
C ASN A 117 -3.38 -8.05 -3.72
N GLY A 118 -2.79 -7.15 -2.91
CA GLY A 118 -3.11 -5.73 -2.91
C GLY A 118 -4.35 -5.37 -2.07
N VAL A 119 -5.17 -6.33 -1.68
CA VAL A 119 -6.40 -6.12 -0.92
C VAL A 119 -6.11 -6.07 0.58
N TRP A 120 -6.54 -5.02 1.25
CA TRP A 120 -6.50 -4.90 2.70
C TRP A 120 -7.59 -5.73 3.35
N LYS A 121 -7.21 -6.50 4.38
CA LYS A 121 -8.11 -7.39 5.12
C LYS A 121 -7.92 -7.24 6.63
N HIS A 122 -9.03 -7.30 7.34
CA HIS A 122 -9.07 -7.54 8.78
C HIS A 122 -9.73 -8.92 9.00
N ASN A 123 -8.96 -9.89 9.53
CA ASN A 123 -9.36 -11.31 9.57
C ASN A 123 -9.73 -11.80 8.16
N SER A 124 -10.96 -12.27 7.96
CA SER A 124 -11.48 -12.71 6.66
C SER A 124 -12.17 -11.59 5.85
N MET A 125 -12.45 -10.42 6.48
CA MET A 125 -13.19 -9.33 5.86
C MET A 125 -12.28 -8.43 5.03
N SER A 126 -12.67 -8.13 3.78
CA SER A 126 -12.01 -7.13 2.93
C SER A 126 -12.43 -5.73 3.37
N ILE A 127 -11.44 -4.85 3.61
CA ILE A 127 -11.66 -3.46 4.04
C ILE A 127 -11.27 -2.44 2.96
N GLY A 128 -10.56 -2.86 1.91
CA GLY A 128 -10.21 -1.99 0.80
C GLY A 128 -9.31 -2.65 -0.23
N LEU A 129 -9.50 -2.28 -1.50
CA LEU A 129 -8.66 -2.75 -2.62
C LEU A 129 -7.38 -1.91 -2.78
N THR A 130 -7.39 -0.68 -2.24
CA THR A 130 -6.26 0.26 -2.26
C THR A 130 -6.06 0.83 -0.86
N ASP A 131 -4.93 1.51 -0.65
CA ASP A 131 -4.65 2.18 0.60
C ASP A 131 -5.71 3.26 0.90
N ASP A 132 -6.13 4.01 -0.13
CA ASP A 132 -7.15 5.07 0.01
C ASP A 132 -8.52 4.48 0.35
N ALA A 133 -8.92 3.38 -0.29
CA ALA A 133 -10.18 2.69 0.03
C ALA A 133 -10.18 2.17 1.48
N ALA A 134 -9.06 1.64 1.95
CA ALA A 134 -8.91 1.21 3.34
C ALA A 134 -8.99 2.39 4.31
N ILE A 135 -8.44 3.55 3.95
CA ILE A 135 -8.54 4.78 4.77
C ILE A 135 -9.99 5.27 4.86
N VAL A 136 -10.70 5.30 3.73
CA VAL A 136 -12.14 5.67 3.73
C VAL A 136 -12.91 4.72 4.63
N TRP A 137 -12.68 3.40 4.49
CA TRP A 137 -13.34 2.42 5.35
C TRP A 137 -13.04 2.64 6.84
N LEU A 138 -11.79 2.96 7.21
CA LEU A 138 -11.42 3.27 8.60
C LEU A 138 -12.12 4.51 9.14
N LYS A 139 -12.32 5.53 8.30
CA LYS A 139 -13.04 6.75 8.67
C LYS A 139 -14.53 6.49 8.88
N ASP A 140 -15.13 5.65 8.04
CA ASP A 140 -16.54 5.30 8.09
C ASP A 140 -16.87 4.33 9.24
N ASN A 141 -15.87 3.55 9.69
CA ASN A 141 -16.03 2.54 10.74
C ASN A 141 -15.20 2.91 11.98
N GLY A 142 -15.54 4.01 12.62
CA GLY A 142 -14.80 4.57 13.76
C GLY A 142 -14.62 3.60 14.93
N ASP A 143 -15.63 2.78 15.25
CA ASP A 143 -15.57 1.75 16.32
C ASP A 143 -14.53 0.68 16.00
N MET A 144 -14.52 0.17 14.77
CA MET A 144 -13.52 -0.80 14.32
C MET A 144 -12.12 -0.19 14.29
N TYR A 145 -12.02 1.07 13.88
CA TYR A 145 -10.76 1.79 13.92
C TYR A 145 -10.21 1.91 15.35
N ALA A 146 -11.08 2.17 16.34
CA ALA A 146 -10.68 2.23 17.75
C ALA A 146 -10.20 0.85 18.27
N ILE A 147 -10.88 -0.23 17.91
CA ILE A 147 -10.48 -1.60 18.25
C ILE A 147 -9.11 -1.93 17.65
N LEU A 148 -8.93 -1.69 16.35
CA LEU A 148 -7.67 -1.90 15.65
C LEU A 148 -6.53 -1.08 16.25
N LYS A 149 -6.81 0.17 16.64
CA LYS A 149 -5.85 1.05 17.30
C LYS A 149 -5.35 0.49 18.64
N ASN A 150 -6.25 -0.12 19.41
CA ASN A 150 -5.90 -0.79 20.66
C ASN A 150 -5.07 -2.07 20.42
N GLN A 151 -5.39 -2.86 19.40
CA GLN A 151 -4.60 -4.02 18.97
C GLN A 151 -3.18 -3.62 18.54
N VAL A 152 -3.03 -2.56 17.74
CA VAL A 152 -1.73 -2.04 17.30
C VAL A 152 -0.90 -1.53 18.48
N ARG A 153 -1.54 -0.96 19.52
CA ARG A 153 -0.86 -0.51 20.74
C ARG A 153 -0.47 -1.66 21.68
N GLY A 154 -0.91 -2.89 21.41
CA GLY A 154 -0.62 -4.04 22.25
C GLY A 154 -1.48 -4.13 23.52
N ASN A 155 -2.55 -3.35 23.61
CA ASN A 155 -3.43 -3.27 24.80
C ASN A 155 -4.64 -4.23 24.75
N ALA A 156 -4.81 -5.02 23.69
CA ALA A 156 -5.84 -6.05 23.60
C ALA A 156 -5.25 -7.37 23.14
N PRO A 157 -5.69 -8.51 23.70
CA PRO A 157 -5.35 -9.81 23.16
C PRO A 157 -5.87 -9.88 21.72
N VAL A 158 -5.02 -10.27 20.80
CA VAL A 158 -5.43 -10.68 19.45
C VAL A 158 -6.37 -11.87 19.68
N GLN A 159 -7.67 -11.66 19.60
CA GLN A 159 -8.59 -12.77 19.42
C GLN A 159 -8.27 -13.36 18.05
N ARG A 160 -7.43 -14.39 18.05
CA ARG A 160 -7.42 -15.33 16.95
C ARG A 160 -8.79 -15.99 17.00
N GLU A 161 -9.71 -15.53 16.17
CA GLU A 161 -10.77 -16.43 15.75
C GLU A 161 -10.04 -17.57 15.06
N GLU A 162 -9.92 -18.68 15.78
CA GLU A 162 -9.69 -19.96 15.13
C GLU A 162 -10.73 -20.04 14.02
N PRO A 163 -10.36 -20.51 12.81
CA PRO A 163 -11.35 -20.75 11.79
C PRO A 163 -12.41 -21.62 12.47
N VAL A 164 -13.61 -21.10 12.63
CA VAL A 164 -14.78 -21.90 12.92
C VAL A 164 -14.88 -22.79 11.71
N VAL A 165 -14.27 -23.96 11.81
CA VAL A 165 -14.63 -25.09 10.98
C VAL A 165 -16.08 -25.28 11.35
N ALA A 166 -16.97 -24.76 10.51
CA ALA A 166 -18.38 -25.06 10.61
C ALA A 166 -18.42 -26.58 10.59
N ALA A 167 -18.62 -27.15 11.76
CA ALA A 167 -19.03 -28.50 11.88
C ALA A 167 -20.38 -28.53 11.17
N VAL A 168 -20.32 -28.79 9.87
CA VAL A 168 -21.46 -29.31 9.15
C VAL A 168 -21.70 -30.64 9.85
N ALA A 169 -22.62 -30.63 10.79
CA ALA A 169 -23.22 -31.82 11.31
C ALA A 169 -23.89 -32.49 10.09
N ASN A 170 -23.12 -33.30 9.38
CA ASN A 170 -23.68 -34.31 8.51
C ASN A 170 -24.24 -35.39 9.42
N ASP A 171 -25.47 -35.17 9.92
CA ASP A 171 -26.33 -36.21 10.49
C ASP A 171 -26.77 -37.17 9.37
N ASN A 172 -25.83 -37.77 8.64
CA ASN A 172 -26.05 -38.89 7.76
C ASN A 172 -24.80 -39.81 7.75
N ILE A 173 -24.36 -40.20 8.95
CA ILE A 173 -23.58 -41.41 9.07
C ILE A 173 -24.58 -42.54 9.02
N MET A 174 -24.81 -43.07 7.80
CA MET A 174 -25.51 -44.35 7.67
C MET A 174 -24.79 -45.38 8.55
N SER A 175 -25.51 -45.93 9.52
CA SER A 175 -24.95 -46.92 10.42
C SER A 175 -24.44 -48.12 9.60
N ALA A 176 -23.38 -48.79 10.09
CA ALA A 176 -22.81 -49.98 9.43
C ALA A 176 -23.83 -51.08 9.10
N SER A 177 -24.96 -51.12 9.82
CA SER A 177 -26.08 -51.99 9.58
C SER A 177 -26.82 -51.68 8.29
N THR A 178 -26.90 -50.40 7.92
CA THR A 178 -27.58 -49.95 6.68
C THR A 178 -26.74 -50.29 5.43
N ILE A 179 -25.41 -50.22 5.54
CA ILE A 179 -24.50 -50.53 4.43
C ILE A 179 -24.55 -52.04 4.13
N SER A 180 -24.54 -52.90 5.15
CA SER A 180 -24.62 -54.34 4.97
C SER A 180 -25.94 -54.84 4.39
N SER A 181 -27.06 -54.14 4.66
CA SER A 181 -28.35 -54.49 4.08
C SER A 181 -28.43 -54.11 2.57
N LEU A 182 -27.83 -53.00 2.20
CA LEU A 182 -27.75 -52.57 0.79
C LEU A 182 -26.80 -53.47 -0.05
N GLU A 183 -25.69 -53.96 0.52
CA GLU A 183 -24.80 -54.92 -0.15
C GLU A 183 -25.46 -56.28 -0.39
N ASN A 184 -26.30 -56.75 0.53
CA ASN A 184 -27.04 -58.00 0.38
C ASN A 184 -28.13 -57.87 -0.69
N ASP A 185 -28.86 -56.77 -0.73
CA ASP A 185 -29.90 -56.51 -1.74
C ASP A 185 -29.31 -56.37 -3.16
N ALA A 186 -28.09 -55.79 -3.26
CA ALA A 186 -27.38 -55.68 -4.52
C ALA A 186 -26.86 -57.04 -5.06
N LYS A 187 -26.53 -57.96 -4.17
CA LYS A 187 -26.14 -59.34 -4.53
C LYS A 187 -27.34 -60.18 -4.96
N GLU A 188 -28.47 -60.03 -4.29
CA GLU A 188 -29.70 -60.75 -4.65
C GLU A 188 -30.29 -60.29 -6.01
N LYS A 189 -30.15 -59.00 -6.33
CA LYS A 189 -30.62 -58.42 -7.61
C LYS A 189 -29.64 -58.58 -8.76
N GLY A 190 -28.49 -59.25 -8.57
CA GLY A 190 -27.57 -59.60 -9.65
C GLY A 190 -26.87 -58.42 -10.33
N TRP A 191 -26.73 -57.29 -9.62
CA TRP A 191 -26.16 -56.07 -10.20
C TRP A 191 -24.61 -56.08 -10.33
N PHE A 192 -23.98 -57.11 -9.73
CA PHE A 192 -22.54 -57.30 -9.87
C PHE A 192 -22.23 -58.57 -10.64
N THR A 193 -22.19 -58.50 -11.97
CA THR A 193 -21.63 -59.58 -12.81
C THR A 193 -20.08 -59.47 -12.76
N LYS A 194 -19.45 -60.55 -12.30
CA LYS A 194 -18.01 -60.68 -12.40
C LYS A 194 -17.61 -60.80 -13.87
N ASN A 195 -17.06 -59.75 -14.49
CA ASN A 195 -16.29 -59.91 -15.72
C ASN A 195 -14.98 -60.62 -15.41
N LYS A 196 -14.91 -61.89 -15.67
CA LYS A 196 -13.65 -62.64 -15.86
C LYS A 196 -13.26 -62.49 -17.33
N LYS A 197 -12.16 -61.76 -17.58
CA LYS A 197 -11.19 -62.08 -18.64
C LYS A 197 -9.84 -61.59 -18.18
#